data_336b14884f02d29aeaf18664e9010ad8
#
_entry.id   336b14884f02d29aeaf18664e9010ad8
#
_cell.length_a   1.000
_cell.length_b   1.000
_cell.length_c   1.000
_cell.angle_alpha   90.00
_cell.angle_beta   90.00
_cell.angle_gamma   90.00
#
_symmetry.space_group_name_H-M   'P 1'
#
loop_
_entity.id
_entity.type
_entity.pdbx_description
1 polymer ?
#
loop_
_entity_poly.entity_id
_entity_poly.type
_entity_poly.pdbx_seq_one_letter_code
_entity_poly.pdbx_strand_id
1 'polypeptide(L)'
;MIARWFWREWRSPSLLIVWLALSLAVACVLALGSISDRMEKGLSQQSREFMAGDRTLRSSREVPAEWIAQARKSGLTVGEQLSFATMTFAGDTPQLADVKAVDDRYPLYGTLETQPPGLKPQAGSVLLAPRLMALLNLKTGDTIDVGDATL
;
A
#
# COMPACT_ATOMS: atom_id res chain seq x y z
N MET A 1 -36.47 34.53 41.54
CA MET A 1 -36.20 35.65 40.62
C MET A 1 -35.03 35.40 39.66
N ILE A 2 -33.93 34.87 40.12
CA ILE A 2 -32.70 34.65 39.30
C ILE A 2 -32.94 33.65 38.16
N ALA A 3 -33.68 32.57 38.38
CA ALA A 3 -33.97 31.55 37.36
C ALA A 3 -34.82 32.08 36.17
N ARG A 4 -35.73 33.04 36.43
CA ARG A 4 -36.55 33.66 35.37
C ARG A 4 -35.74 34.62 34.51
N TRP A 5 -34.78 35.31 35.10
CA TRP A 5 -33.84 36.17 34.38
C TRP A 5 -32.91 35.37 33.51
N PHE A 6 -32.38 34.24 34.02
CA PHE A 6 -31.56 33.32 33.30
C PHE A 6 -32.27 32.72 32.08
N TRP A 7 -33.55 32.32 32.24
CA TRP A 7 -34.37 31.81 31.14
C TRP A 7 -34.70 32.87 30.09
N ARG A 8 -34.83 34.13 30.47
CA ARG A 8 -35.10 35.23 29.56
C ARG A 8 -33.87 35.68 28.80
N GLU A 9 -32.74 35.58 29.43
CA GLU A 9 -31.46 35.87 28.83
C GLU A 9 -31.03 34.75 27.83
N TRP A 10 -31.38 33.53 28.13
CA TRP A 10 -31.16 32.38 27.25
C TRP A 10 -31.96 32.45 25.93
N ARG A 11 -33.03 33.22 25.91
CA ARG A 11 -33.84 33.45 24.70
C ARG A 11 -33.48 34.75 23.96
N SER A 12 -32.49 35.47 24.39
CA SER A 12 -32.07 36.68 23.68
C SER A 12 -31.41 36.34 22.34
N PRO A 13 -31.69 37.11 21.26
CA PRO A 13 -31.13 36.84 19.94
C PRO A 13 -29.60 36.85 19.93
N SER A 14 -28.96 37.66 20.77
CA SER A 14 -27.48 37.71 20.88
C SER A 14 -26.86 36.44 21.45
N LEU A 15 -27.51 35.83 22.46
CA LEU A 15 -27.09 34.53 23.00
C LEU A 15 -27.31 33.38 22.02
N LEU A 16 -28.35 33.43 21.21
CA LEU A 16 -28.62 32.45 20.19
C LEU A 16 -27.52 32.44 19.14
N ILE A 17 -27.01 33.61 18.74
CA ILE A 17 -25.88 33.74 17.82
C ILE A 17 -24.60 33.16 18.43
N VAL A 18 -24.32 33.39 19.69
CA VAL A 18 -23.17 32.84 20.42
C VAL A 18 -23.24 31.31 20.48
N TRP A 19 -24.42 30.76 20.79
CA TRP A 19 -24.66 29.33 20.79
C TRP A 19 -24.45 28.70 19.43
N LEU A 20 -24.96 29.32 18.36
CA LEU A 20 -24.75 28.88 16.99
C LEU A 20 -23.28 28.92 16.61
N ALA A 21 -22.57 29.98 16.98
CA ALA A 21 -21.14 30.14 16.72
C ALA A 21 -20.30 29.04 17.44
N LEU A 22 -20.60 28.78 18.71
CA LEU A 22 -19.96 27.73 19.51
C LEU A 22 -20.24 26.34 18.94
N SER A 23 -21.49 26.05 18.59
CA SER A 23 -21.88 24.79 17.99
C SER A 23 -21.16 24.56 16.64
N LEU A 24 -21.08 25.59 15.82
CA LEU A 24 -20.37 25.53 14.54
C LEU A 24 -18.88 25.31 14.74
N ALA A 25 -18.25 25.99 15.68
CA ALA A 25 -16.84 25.82 16.00
C ALA A 25 -16.53 24.39 16.47
N VAL A 26 -17.32 23.84 17.38
CA VAL A 26 -17.20 22.45 17.86
C VAL A 26 -17.42 21.45 16.72
N ALA A 27 -18.42 21.68 15.88
CA ALA A 27 -18.70 20.83 14.73
C ALA A 27 -17.53 20.83 13.73
N CYS A 28 -16.91 21.98 13.46
CA CYS A 28 -15.73 22.09 12.60
C CYS A 28 -14.52 21.34 13.17
N VAL A 29 -14.25 21.47 14.47
CA VAL A 29 -13.13 20.78 15.12
C VAL A 29 -13.33 19.26 15.10
N LEU A 30 -14.53 18.78 15.39
CA LEU A 30 -14.86 17.36 15.34
C LEU A 30 -14.80 16.80 13.91
N ALA A 31 -15.27 17.56 12.92
CA ALA A 31 -15.20 17.17 11.53
C ALA A 31 -13.75 17.06 11.04
N LEU A 32 -12.90 18.04 11.35
CA LEU A 32 -11.48 18.01 11.03
C LEU A 32 -10.76 16.85 11.72
N GLY A 33 -11.02 16.60 12.98
CA GLY A 33 -10.45 15.48 13.73
C GLY A 33 -10.86 14.13 13.14
N SER A 34 -12.12 13.99 12.75
CA SER A 34 -12.64 12.76 12.13
C SER A 34 -12.02 12.50 10.74
N ILE A 35 -11.84 13.55 9.94
CA ILE A 35 -11.20 13.44 8.62
C ILE A 35 -9.72 13.06 8.77
N SER A 36 -9.00 13.71 9.69
CA SER A 36 -7.60 13.40 9.97
C SER A 36 -7.40 11.94 10.39
N ASP A 37 -8.22 11.45 11.31
CA ASP A 37 -8.16 10.05 11.77
C ASP A 37 -8.44 9.05 10.63
N ARG A 38 -9.40 9.36 9.77
CA ARG A 38 -9.71 8.53 8.59
C ARG A 38 -8.59 8.55 7.56
N MET A 39 -7.97 9.69 7.32
CA MET A 39 -6.83 9.80 6.42
C MET A 39 -5.62 9.03 6.93
N GLU A 40 -5.31 9.13 8.22
CA GLU A 40 -4.20 8.40 8.82
C GLU A 40 -4.40 6.89 8.74
N LYS A 41 -5.60 6.41 9.04
CA LYS A 41 -5.95 4.99 8.88
C LYS A 41 -5.89 4.52 7.43
N GLY A 42 -6.38 5.32 6.50
CA GLY A 42 -6.32 5.02 5.07
C GLY A 42 -4.90 4.93 4.54
N LEU A 43 -4.05 5.88 4.90
CA LEU A 43 -2.64 5.89 4.51
C LEU A 43 -1.86 4.72 5.11
N SER A 44 -2.12 4.36 6.36
CA SER A 44 -1.49 3.21 7.02
C SER A 44 -1.86 1.89 6.36
N GLN A 45 -3.13 1.71 6.00
CA GLN A 45 -3.58 0.52 5.28
C GLN A 45 -2.97 0.43 3.88
N GLN A 46 -2.96 1.53 3.14
CA GLN A 46 -2.40 1.59 1.80
C GLN A 46 -0.88 1.32 1.79
N SER A 47 -0.16 1.81 2.80
CA SER A 47 1.27 1.51 2.96
C SER A 47 1.54 0.01 3.17
N ARG A 48 0.70 -0.68 3.92
CA ARG A 48 0.83 -2.14 4.13
C ARG A 48 0.58 -2.94 2.86
N GLU A 49 -0.39 -2.53 2.06
CA GLU A 49 -0.66 -3.14 0.76
C GLU A 49 0.51 -2.96 -0.21
N PHE A 50 1.10 -1.76 -0.27
CA PHE A 50 2.28 -1.51 -1.10
C PHE A 50 3.52 -2.28 -0.66
N MET A 51 3.71 -2.46 0.64
CA MET A 51 4.82 -3.24 1.18
C MET A 51 4.60 -4.75 1.08
N ALA A 52 3.37 -5.18 0.81
CA ALA A 52 2.93 -6.58 0.85
C ALA A 52 3.25 -7.29 2.18
N GLY A 53 3.31 -6.52 3.27
CA GLY A 53 3.62 -7.02 4.61
C GLY A 53 3.55 -5.94 5.67
N ASP A 54 3.51 -6.33 6.93
CA ASP A 54 3.44 -5.40 8.07
C ASP A 54 4.75 -4.63 8.30
N ARG A 55 5.87 -5.26 8.01
CA ARG A 55 7.21 -4.67 8.15
C ARG A 55 8.11 -5.17 7.04
N THR A 56 8.97 -4.28 6.56
CA THR A 56 9.95 -4.59 5.52
C THR A 56 11.34 -4.21 6.01
N LEU A 57 12.26 -5.16 5.94
CA LEU A 57 13.68 -4.92 6.10
C LEU A 57 14.32 -4.83 4.71
N ARG A 58 14.92 -3.69 4.39
CA ARG A 58 15.67 -3.50 3.15
C ARG A 58 17.15 -3.42 3.43
N SER A 59 17.91 -4.15 2.66
CA SER A 59 19.38 -4.12 2.71
C SER A 59 19.91 -4.16 1.28
N SER A 60 21.00 -3.46 1.04
CA SER A 60 21.78 -3.55 -0.21
C SER A 60 22.69 -4.78 -0.24
N ARG A 61 22.80 -5.47 0.86
CA ARG A 61 23.55 -6.72 1.00
C ARG A 61 22.59 -7.84 1.34
N GLU A 62 23.01 -9.05 1.10
CA GLU A 62 22.27 -10.24 1.50
C GLU A 62 21.97 -10.20 3.00
N VAL A 63 20.74 -10.45 3.37
CA VAL A 63 20.30 -10.48 4.78
C VAL A 63 20.82 -11.77 5.41
N PRO A 64 21.50 -11.71 6.58
CA PRO A 64 22.01 -12.91 7.22
C PRO A 64 20.90 -13.93 7.50
N ALA A 65 21.14 -15.19 7.13
CA ALA A 65 20.17 -16.26 7.34
C ALA A 65 19.77 -16.46 8.82
N GLU A 66 20.64 -16.08 9.74
CA GLU A 66 20.38 -16.10 11.19
C GLU A 66 19.21 -15.19 11.57
N TRP A 67 19.09 -14.02 10.97
CA TRP A 67 18.02 -13.08 11.25
C TRP A 67 16.68 -13.60 10.76
N ILE A 68 16.69 -14.23 9.59
CA ILE A 68 15.49 -14.88 9.03
C ILE A 68 15.05 -16.05 9.92
N ALA A 69 16.01 -16.86 10.37
CA ALA A 69 15.73 -17.96 11.28
C ALA A 69 15.20 -17.48 12.64
N GLN A 70 15.75 -16.40 13.17
CA GLN A 70 15.30 -15.79 14.43
C GLN A 70 13.89 -15.22 14.31
N ALA A 71 13.58 -14.55 13.21
CA ALA A 71 12.24 -14.03 12.94
C ALA A 71 11.22 -15.16 12.87
N ARG A 72 11.52 -16.26 12.18
CA ARG A 72 10.67 -17.45 12.11
C ARG A 72 10.47 -18.11 13.48
N LYS A 73 11.52 -18.21 14.31
CA LYS A 73 11.43 -18.71 15.68
C LYS A 73 10.55 -17.85 16.58
N SER A 74 10.51 -16.53 16.30
CA SER A 74 9.64 -15.58 17.02
C SER A 74 8.18 -15.63 16.55
N GLY A 75 7.80 -16.58 15.70
CA GLY A 75 6.43 -16.75 15.21
C GLY A 75 6.05 -15.79 14.07
N LEU A 76 7.02 -15.12 13.46
CA LEU A 76 6.77 -14.22 12.32
C LEU A 76 6.75 -15.00 11.01
N THR A 77 5.81 -14.66 10.14
CA THR A 77 5.84 -15.13 8.76
C THR A 77 6.78 -14.26 7.96
N VAL A 78 7.83 -14.85 7.41
CA VAL A 78 8.87 -14.14 6.65
C VAL A 78 8.77 -14.52 5.19
N GLY A 79 8.57 -13.53 4.33
CA GLY A 79 8.70 -13.62 2.88
C GLY A 79 10.00 -12.93 2.43
N GLU A 80 10.64 -13.48 1.44
CA GLU A 80 11.87 -12.96 0.86
C GLU A 80 11.59 -12.38 -0.52
N GLN A 81 12.17 -11.23 -0.80
CA GLN A 81 12.09 -10.62 -2.12
C GLN A 81 13.42 -10.00 -2.52
N LEU A 82 13.78 -10.15 -3.79
CA LEU A 82 14.92 -9.50 -4.39
C LEU A 82 14.41 -8.52 -5.45
N SER A 83 14.87 -7.26 -5.37
CA SER A 83 14.50 -6.23 -6.33
C SER A 83 15.76 -5.71 -7.01
N PHE A 84 15.76 -5.71 -8.32
CA PHE A 84 16.89 -5.23 -9.14
C PHE A 84 16.38 -4.71 -10.47
N ALA A 85 17.13 -3.77 -11.05
CA ALA A 85 16.88 -3.29 -12.40
C ALA A 85 17.77 -4.06 -13.38
N THR A 86 17.18 -4.53 -14.47
CA THR A 86 17.91 -5.20 -15.54
C THR A 86 17.29 -4.90 -16.90
N MET A 87 18.06 -5.17 -17.94
CA MET A 87 17.51 -5.09 -19.29
C MET A 87 16.67 -6.33 -19.59
N THR A 88 15.51 -6.06 -20.13
CA THR A 88 14.61 -7.10 -20.64
C THR A 88 14.53 -6.99 -22.15
N PHE A 89 14.41 -8.13 -22.84
CA PHE A 89 14.32 -8.17 -24.28
C PHE A 89 13.06 -8.94 -24.70
N ALA A 90 12.34 -8.38 -25.65
CA ALA A 90 11.32 -9.08 -26.39
C ALA A 90 11.78 -9.14 -27.86
N GLY A 91 12.39 -10.26 -28.26
CA GLY A 91 13.13 -10.31 -29.50
C GLY A 91 14.31 -9.32 -29.47
N ASP A 92 14.36 -8.39 -30.44
CA ASP A 92 15.42 -7.39 -30.56
C ASP A 92 15.11 -6.06 -29.84
N THR A 93 14.01 -5.97 -29.10
CA THR A 93 13.59 -4.72 -28.41
C THR A 93 14.06 -4.71 -26.97
N PRO A 94 15.06 -3.90 -26.61
CA PRO A 94 15.53 -3.78 -25.23
C PRO A 94 14.67 -2.81 -24.44
N GLN A 95 14.37 -3.14 -23.19
CA GLN A 95 13.69 -2.26 -22.24
C GLN A 95 14.27 -2.47 -20.85
N LEU A 96 14.65 -1.37 -20.20
CA LEU A 96 15.02 -1.41 -18.80
C LEU A 96 13.77 -1.63 -17.94
N ALA A 97 13.81 -2.63 -17.09
CA ALA A 97 12.71 -2.94 -16.17
C ALA A 97 13.22 -3.22 -14.76
N ASP A 98 12.40 -2.82 -13.79
CA ASP A 98 12.57 -3.22 -12.41
C ASP A 98 11.96 -4.61 -12.20
N VAL A 99 12.79 -5.56 -11.83
CA VAL A 99 12.40 -6.94 -11.58
C VAL A 99 12.28 -7.16 -10.07
N LYS A 100 11.20 -7.78 -9.66
CA LYS A 100 10.93 -8.19 -8.30
C LYS A 100 10.80 -9.71 -8.26
N ALA A 101 11.85 -10.39 -7.86
CA ALA A 101 11.80 -11.82 -7.59
C ALA A 101 11.26 -12.04 -6.18
N VAL A 102 10.28 -12.91 -6.04
CA VAL A 102 9.54 -13.16 -4.81
C VAL A 102 9.46 -14.65 -4.54
N ASP A 103 9.35 -15.01 -3.26
CA ASP A 103 9.10 -16.38 -2.85
C ASP A 103 7.60 -16.74 -2.96
N ASP A 104 7.29 -18.00 -2.69
CA ASP A 104 5.94 -18.56 -2.75
C ASP A 104 4.95 -17.96 -1.72
N ARG A 105 5.45 -17.22 -0.74
CA ARG A 105 4.68 -16.56 0.30
C ARG A 105 4.23 -15.15 -0.07
N TYR A 106 4.71 -14.62 -1.16
CA TYR A 106 4.31 -13.30 -1.64
C TYR A 106 2.91 -13.33 -2.27
N PRO A 107 2.05 -12.33 -2.01
CA PRO A 107 2.20 -11.28 -1.01
C PRO A 107 1.83 -11.79 0.40
N LEU A 108 2.54 -11.31 1.43
CA LEU A 108 2.21 -11.61 2.83
C LEU A 108 0.93 -10.90 3.28
N TYR A 109 0.60 -9.80 2.65
CA TYR A 109 -0.58 -9.00 2.90
C TYR A 109 -1.21 -8.53 1.57
N GLY A 110 -2.55 -8.62 1.50
CA GLY A 110 -3.28 -8.27 0.29
C GLY A 110 -3.32 -9.40 -0.74
N THR A 111 -3.81 -9.06 -1.91
CA THR A 111 -3.90 -9.95 -3.07
C THR A 111 -3.27 -9.31 -4.28
N LEU A 112 -2.61 -10.10 -5.10
CA LEU A 112 -2.04 -9.64 -6.36
C LEU A 112 -3.15 -9.60 -7.42
N GLU A 113 -3.40 -8.42 -7.97
CA GLU A 113 -4.34 -8.26 -9.08
C GLU A 113 -3.66 -8.65 -10.39
N THR A 114 -4.15 -9.71 -11.02
CA THR A 114 -3.60 -10.26 -12.26
C THR A 114 -4.67 -10.47 -13.33
N GLN A 115 -4.26 -10.53 -14.58
CA GLN A 115 -5.08 -10.92 -15.71
C GLN A 115 -4.45 -12.12 -16.44
N PRO A 116 -5.10 -13.32 -16.43
CA PRO A 116 -6.35 -13.66 -15.72
C PRO A 116 -6.21 -13.61 -14.20
N PRO A 117 -7.33 -13.46 -13.45
CA PRO A 117 -7.28 -13.36 -11.99
C PRO A 117 -6.71 -14.61 -11.33
N GLY A 118 -6.03 -14.43 -10.18
CA GLY A 118 -5.55 -15.52 -9.35
C GLY A 118 -4.21 -16.12 -9.75
N LEU A 119 -3.50 -15.50 -10.69
CA LEU A 119 -2.14 -15.92 -11.03
C LEU A 119 -1.17 -15.54 -9.92
N LYS A 120 -0.22 -16.43 -9.66
CA LYS A 120 0.93 -16.17 -8.78
C LYS A 120 2.22 -16.32 -9.57
N PRO A 121 3.27 -15.59 -9.19
CA PRO A 121 4.59 -15.81 -9.77
C PRO A 121 5.03 -17.24 -9.50
N GLN A 122 5.50 -17.93 -10.54
CA GLN A 122 6.00 -19.29 -10.48
C GLN A 122 7.39 -19.35 -11.12
N ALA A 123 8.17 -20.32 -10.73
CA ALA A 123 9.47 -20.56 -11.37
C ALA A 123 9.29 -20.80 -12.87
N GLY A 124 10.06 -20.10 -13.69
CA GLY A 124 9.97 -20.17 -15.14
C GLY A 124 8.83 -19.34 -15.76
N SER A 125 8.20 -18.46 -14.97
CA SER A 125 7.22 -17.51 -15.49
C SER A 125 7.35 -16.14 -14.83
N VAL A 126 6.93 -15.10 -15.52
CA VAL A 126 6.98 -13.72 -15.04
C VAL A 126 5.62 -13.03 -15.23
N LEU A 127 5.25 -12.22 -14.27
CA LEU A 127 4.09 -11.33 -14.39
C LEU A 127 4.58 -9.95 -14.82
N LEU A 128 4.11 -9.49 -15.95
CA LEU A 128 4.48 -8.20 -16.50
C LEU A 128 3.44 -7.13 -16.19
N ALA A 129 3.91 -5.93 -15.88
CA ALA A 129 3.04 -4.77 -15.80
C ALA A 129 2.43 -4.47 -17.19
N PRO A 130 1.14 -4.06 -17.27
CA PRO A 130 0.47 -3.77 -18.54
C PRO A 130 1.22 -2.77 -19.41
N ARG A 131 1.87 -1.80 -18.77
CA ARG A 131 2.69 -0.79 -19.46
C ARG A 131 3.91 -1.42 -20.16
N LEU A 132 4.57 -2.36 -19.50
CA LEU A 132 5.74 -3.05 -20.07
C LEU A 132 5.33 -3.97 -21.21
N MET A 133 4.20 -4.67 -21.08
CA MET A 133 3.62 -5.47 -22.17
C MET A 133 3.33 -4.64 -23.41
N ALA A 134 2.75 -3.45 -23.21
CA ALA A 134 2.47 -2.52 -24.31
C ALA A 134 3.75 -1.98 -24.96
N LEU A 135 4.79 -1.65 -24.19
CA LEU A 135 6.06 -1.15 -24.70
C LEU A 135 6.82 -2.21 -25.51
N LEU A 136 6.77 -3.45 -25.09
CA LEU A 136 7.42 -4.58 -25.74
C LEU A 136 6.53 -5.30 -26.75
N ASN A 137 5.28 -4.85 -26.91
CA ASN A 137 4.27 -5.47 -27.77
C ASN A 137 4.07 -6.97 -27.53
N LEU A 138 4.11 -7.37 -26.26
CA LEU A 138 3.95 -8.76 -25.82
C LEU A 138 2.49 -9.07 -25.47
N LYS A 139 2.17 -10.35 -25.57
CA LYS A 139 0.89 -10.93 -25.16
C LYS A 139 1.12 -11.99 -24.08
N THR A 140 0.08 -12.32 -23.36
CA THR A 140 0.12 -13.43 -22.40
C THR A 140 0.48 -14.74 -23.11
N GLY A 141 1.50 -15.40 -22.64
CA GLY A 141 2.04 -16.64 -23.24
C GLY A 141 3.26 -16.44 -24.13
N ASP A 142 3.64 -15.19 -24.40
CA ASP A 142 4.90 -14.90 -25.09
C ASP A 142 6.08 -15.05 -24.11
N THR A 143 7.27 -15.23 -24.66
CA THR A 143 8.52 -15.33 -23.89
C THR A 143 9.23 -13.99 -23.82
N ILE A 144 9.88 -13.74 -22.71
CA ILE A 144 10.69 -12.54 -22.48
C ILE A 144 12.05 -12.95 -21.90
N ASP A 145 13.10 -12.30 -22.35
CA ASP A 145 14.42 -12.45 -21.77
C ASP A 145 14.64 -11.42 -20.68
N VAL A 146 14.97 -11.88 -19.49
CA VAL A 146 15.25 -11.06 -18.31
C VAL A 146 16.67 -11.29 -17.86
N GLY A 147 17.59 -10.40 -18.24
CA GLY A 147 19.01 -10.65 -18.13
C GLY A 147 19.42 -11.87 -18.97
N ASP A 148 19.96 -12.90 -18.32
CA ASP A 148 20.39 -14.14 -18.98
C ASP A 148 19.31 -15.25 -18.94
N ALA A 149 18.12 -14.97 -18.40
CA ALA A 149 17.05 -15.95 -18.27
C ALA A 149 15.91 -15.67 -19.25
N THR A 150 15.44 -16.70 -19.92
CA THR A 150 14.24 -16.68 -20.76
C THR A 150 13.05 -17.21 -19.96
N LEU A 151 11.97 -16.41 -19.83
CA LEU A 151 10.81 -16.68 -19.01
C LEU A 151 9.52 -16.62 -19.83
#